data_07e497042b9a2d4928fcc25d1a3d86c8
#
_entry.id   07e497042b9a2d4928fcc25d1a3d86c8
#
_cell.length_a   1.000
_cell.length_b   1.000
_cell.length_c   1.000
_cell.angle_alpha   90.00
_cell.angle_beta   90.00
_cell.angle_gamma   90.00
#
_symmetry.space_group_name_H-M   'P 1'
#
loop_
_entity.id
_entity.type
_entity.pdbx_description
1 polymer ?
#
loop_
_entity_poly.entity_id
_entity_poly.type
_entity_poly.pdbx_seq_one_letter_code
_entity_poly.pdbx_strand_id
1 'polypeptide(L)'
;MPLDLQKIFTYPYDNDLLMRKQKSIRRALLAREGTGYIDKRIAVLCGSTTDDIKNVLELFLLEAGIRPQFYQSEYNKYYEDAVFGNSELDEFQPEIIVVFTSVVNILDAPTLGDSNDVVRDKHDAEMKRFTQIWEKLAARYPSAIIIQNNMELSYETGLGNLDTVESYGMTRFIELLNRSFSDYAATNDNFYLHDLHGLAARIGLSKWHDRFQYSAYKFAM
;
A
#
# COMPACT_ATOMS: atom_id res chain seq x y z
N MET A 1 24.23 18.31 -17.47
CA MET A 1 23.05 19.15 -17.74
C MET A 1 22.29 19.33 -16.43
N PRO A 2 21.82 20.52 -16.12
CA PRO A 2 20.93 20.71 -14.98
C PRO A 2 19.66 19.87 -15.19
N LEU A 3 19.08 19.37 -14.08
CA LEU A 3 17.82 18.61 -14.12
C LEU A 3 16.65 19.56 -14.42
N ASP A 4 15.87 19.25 -15.43
CA ASP A 4 14.63 19.93 -15.72
C ASP A 4 13.52 19.29 -14.87
N LEU A 5 13.32 19.84 -13.66
CA LEU A 5 12.35 19.30 -12.69
C LEU A 5 10.91 19.38 -13.21
N GLN A 6 10.55 20.43 -13.95
CA GLN A 6 9.22 20.56 -14.50
C GLN A 6 8.92 19.39 -15.46
N LYS A 7 9.85 19.06 -16.33
CA LYS A 7 9.70 17.94 -17.26
C LYS A 7 9.64 16.59 -16.54
N ILE A 8 10.45 16.41 -15.46
CA ILE A 8 10.50 15.15 -14.71
C ILE A 8 9.13 14.84 -14.08
N PHE A 9 8.44 15.86 -13.56
CA PHE A 9 7.14 15.69 -12.88
C PHE A 9 5.93 15.99 -13.79
N THR A 10 6.13 16.05 -15.08
CA THR A 10 5.01 16.17 -16.08
C THR A 10 4.72 14.78 -16.65
N TYR A 11 3.45 14.37 -16.61
CA TYR A 11 2.99 13.12 -17.23
C TYR A 11 3.06 13.17 -18.75
N PRO A 12 3.47 12.10 -19.45
CA PRO A 12 3.87 10.80 -18.92
C PRO A 12 5.27 10.83 -18.28
N TYR A 13 5.42 10.18 -17.13
CA TYR A 13 6.69 10.16 -16.38
C TYR A 13 7.73 9.28 -17.07
N ASP A 14 9.00 9.72 -17.02
CA ASP A 14 10.15 8.87 -17.36
C ASP A 14 10.55 8.07 -16.10
N ASN A 15 9.98 6.86 -15.98
CA ASN A 15 10.19 5.98 -14.82
C ASN A 15 11.67 5.62 -14.64
N ASP A 16 12.41 5.39 -15.75
CA ASP A 16 13.82 5.07 -15.71
C ASP A 16 14.65 6.23 -15.17
N LEU A 17 14.30 7.45 -15.57
CA LEU A 17 14.97 8.66 -15.09
C LEU A 17 14.68 8.87 -13.60
N LEU A 18 13.42 8.73 -13.19
CA LEU A 18 13.01 8.83 -11.79
C LEU A 18 13.80 7.84 -10.93
N MET A 19 13.84 6.56 -11.31
CA MET A 19 14.52 5.53 -10.55
C MET A 19 16.04 5.74 -10.50
N ARG A 20 16.66 6.06 -11.63
CA ARG A 20 18.14 6.22 -11.68
C ARG A 20 18.67 7.51 -11.06
N LYS A 21 17.84 8.56 -10.98
CA LYS A 21 18.27 9.91 -10.55
C LYS A 21 17.66 10.37 -9.22
N GLN A 22 17.02 9.49 -8.47
CA GLN A 22 16.35 9.80 -7.20
C GLN A 22 17.15 10.77 -6.31
N LYS A 23 18.40 10.43 -5.99
CA LYS A 23 19.27 11.25 -5.13
C LYS A 23 19.52 12.65 -5.69
N SER A 24 19.70 12.78 -7.00
CA SER A 24 19.96 14.06 -7.66
C SER A 24 18.70 14.91 -7.75
N ILE A 25 17.55 14.29 -8.04
CA ILE A 25 16.25 14.95 -8.07
C ILE A 25 15.88 15.45 -6.67
N ARG A 26 16.01 14.60 -5.64
CA ARG A 26 15.79 14.98 -4.24
C ARG A 26 16.63 16.18 -3.83
N ARG A 27 17.92 16.18 -4.15
CA ARG A 27 18.83 17.31 -3.85
C ARG A 27 18.38 18.58 -4.55
N ALA A 28 17.97 18.49 -5.81
CA ALA A 28 17.53 19.64 -6.58
C ALA A 28 16.19 20.22 -6.04
N LEU A 29 15.27 19.35 -5.62
CA LEU A 29 14.02 19.75 -4.98
C LEU A 29 14.28 20.50 -3.66
N LEU A 30 15.08 19.92 -2.79
CA LEU A 30 15.42 20.54 -1.49
C LEU A 30 16.23 21.83 -1.60
N ALA A 31 16.91 22.05 -2.72
CA ALA A 31 17.69 23.28 -2.99
C ALA A 31 16.84 24.40 -3.64
N ARG A 32 15.53 24.19 -3.88
CA ARG A 32 14.65 25.22 -4.42
C ARG A 32 14.51 26.37 -3.43
N GLU A 33 14.92 27.56 -3.84
CA GLU A 33 14.73 28.79 -3.06
C GLU A 33 13.24 29.19 -3.05
N GLY A 34 12.80 29.74 -1.91
CA GLY A 34 11.42 30.23 -1.77
C GLY A 34 10.35 29.16 -1.56
N THR A 35 10.71 27.88 -1.49
CA THR A 35 9.76 26.82 -1.19
C THR A 35 9.57 26.71 0.32
N GLY A 36 8.43 27.23 0.83
CA GLY A 36 8.00 26.98 2.21
C GLY A 36 7.48 25.55 2.32
N TYR A 37 8.34 24.58 2.67
CA TYR A 37 7.90 23.19 2.85
C TYR A 37 7.00 23.03 4.07
N ILE A 38 5.95 22.20 3.92
CA ILE A 38 5.14 21.73 5.04
C ILE A 38 5.73 20.39 5.50
N ASP A 39 6.21 20.32 6.73
CA ASP A 39 6.72 19.09 7.32
C ASP A 39 5.57 18.13 7.63
N LYS A 40 5.73 16.83 7.26
CA LYS A 40 4.75 15.78 7.56
C LYS A 40 5.46 14.51 8.03
N ARG A 41 4.96 13.94 9.12
CA ARG A 41 5.38 12.64 9.63
C ARG A 41 4.50 11.55 9.04
N ILE A 42 5.12 10.68 8.25
CA ILE A 42 4.43 9.60 7.50
C ILE A 42 4.98 8.26 7.96
N ALA A 43 4.12 7.43 8.55
CA ALA A 43 4.45 6.04 8.86
C ALA A 43 4.04 5.13 7.70
N VAL A 44 4.93 4.23 7.29
CA VAL A 44 4.66 3.19 6.29
C VAL A 44 4.73 1.84 7.00
N LEU A 45 3.57 1.23 7.25
CA LEU A 45 3.41 -0.10 7.81
C LEU A 45 3.22 -1.07 6.66
N CYS A 46 4.21 -1.93 6.41
CA CYS A 46 4.26 -2.68 5.16
C CYS A 46 4.29 -4.21 5.35
N GLY A 47 3.51 -4.89 4.52
CA GLY A 47 3.53 -6.35 4.36
C GLY A 47 4.57 -6.85 3.35
N SER A 48 5.29 -5.92 2.71
CA SER A 48 6.29 -6.18 1.67
C SER A 48 7.40 -5.15 1.72
N THR A 49 8.43 -5.27 0.88
CA THR A 49 9.50 -4.26 0.76
C THR A 49 8.96 -3.02 0.04
N THR A 50 9.06 -1.86 0.67
CA THR A 50 8.49 -0.58 0.17
C THR A 50 9.52 0.54 0.03
N ASP A 51 10.83 0.24 0.08
CA ASP A 51 11.87 1.28 0.02
C ASP A 51 11.81 2.11 -1.25
N ASP A 52 11.63 1.47 -2.41
CA ASP A 52 11.55 2.18 -3.69
C ASP A 52 10.28 3.02 -3.79
N ILE A 53 9.14 2.49 -3.31
CA ILE A 53 7.88 3.22 -3.25
C ILE A 53 8.05 4.48 -2.39
N LYS A 54 8.61 4.32 -1.18
CA LYS A 54 8.89 5.43 -0.26
C LYS A 54 9.81 6.48 -0.89
N ASN A 55 10.90 6.06 -1.53
CA ASN A 55 11.86 6.96 -2.15
C ASN A 55 11.24 7.77 -3.30
N VAL A 56 10.41 7.13 -4.13
CA VAL A 56 9.69 7.84 -5.22
C VAL A 56 8.60 8.73 -4.64
N LEU A 57 7.84 8.26 -3.65
CA LEU A 57 6.83 9.06 -2.96
C LEU A 57 7.44 10.34 -2.36
N GLU A 58 8.63 10.26 -1.76
CA GLU A 58 9.35 11.44 -1.24
C GLU A 58 9.55 12.50 -2.33
N LEU A 59 9.93 12.10 -3.55
CA LEU A 59 10.15 13.03 -4.65
C LEU A 59 8.87 13.77 -5.04
N PHE A 60 7.74 13.05 -5.15
CA PHE A 60 6.45 13.66 -5.49
C PHE A 60 5.92 14.56 -4.36
N LEU A 61 6.13 14.18 -3.10
CA LEU A 61 5.77 15.01 -1.95
C LEU A 61 6.60 16.29 -1.92
N LEU A 62 7.92 16.22 -2.13
CA LEU A 62 8.79 17.38 -2.20
C LEU A 62 8.40 18.30 -3.38
N GLU A 63 8.05 17.74 -4.53
CA GLU A 63 7.53 18.52 -5.66
C GLU A 63 6.25 19.27 -5.30
N ALA A 64 5.37 18.63 -4.53
CA ALA A 64 4.13 19.22 -4.02
C ALA A 64 4.34 20.19 -2.82
N GLY A 65 5.58 20.47 -2.40
CA GLY A 65 5.87 21.36 -1.27
C GLY A 65 5.72 20.69 0.10
N ILE A 66 5.69 19.37 0.16
CA ILE A 66 5.62 18.60 1.42
C ILE A 66 6.98 17.97 1.67
N ARG A 67 7.57 18.21 2.85
CA ARG A 67 8.81 17.57 3.30
C ARG A 67 8.48 16.43 4.24
N PRO A 68 8.50 15.16 3.76
CA PRO A 68 8.17 14.03 4.59
C PRO A 68 9.31 13.65 5.52
N GLN A 69 8.96 13.24 6.74
CA GLN A 69 9.76 12.41 7.61
C GLN A 69 9.11 11.04 7.62
N PHE A 70 9.87 9.97 7.43
CA PHE A 70 9.33 8.63 7.35
C PHE A 70 9.71 7.79 8.56
N TYR A 71 8.71 7.10 9.13
CA TYR A 71 8.87 5.85 9.85
C TYR A 71 8.53 4.72 8.88
N GLN A 72 9.27 3.63 8.93
CA GLN A 72 8.98 2.44 8.12
C GLN A 72 9.09 1.21 9.03
N SER A 73 8.01 0.41 9.08
CA SER A 73 8.04 -0.86 9.82
C SER A 73 9.05 -1.83 9.20
N GLU A 74 9.55 -2.74 9.99
CA GLU A 74 10.30 -3.87 9.47
C GLU A 74 9.40 -4.71 8.54
N TYR A 75 10.04 -5.46 7.64
CA TYR A 75 9.35 -6.32 6.68
C TYR A 75 8.28 -7.20 7.37
N ASN A 76 7.06 -7.11 6.88
CA ASN A 76 5.89 -7.88 7.32
C ASN A 76 5.47 -7.70 8.79
N LYS A 77 5.94 -6.64 9.48
CA LYS A 77 5.55 -6.33 10.87
C LYS A 77 4.41 -5.32 10.99
N TYR A 78 3.72 -5.02 9.89
CA TYR A 78 2.62 -4.05 9.87
C TYR A 78 1.50 -4.38 10.87
N TYR A 79 1.22 -5.66 11.08
CA TYR A 79 0.20 -6.10 12.04
C TYR A 79 0.68 -5.91 13.48
N GLU A 80 1.89 -6.37 13.80
CA GLU A 80 2.48 -6.28 15.13
C GLU A 80 2.59 -4.81 15.57
N ASP A 81 3.15 -3.95 14.70
CA ASP A 81 3.32 -2.53 15.00
C ASP A 81 1.97 -1.83 15.21
N ALA A 82 0.96 -2.17 14.40
CA ALA A 82 -0.36 -1.59 14.51
C ALA A 82 -1.12 -2.06 15.76
N VAL A 83 -1.13 -3.37 16.02
CA VAL A 83 -2.02 -3.99 17.02
C VAL A 83 -1.39 -4.00 18.41
N PHE A 84 -0.13 -4.41 18.51
CA PHE A 84 0.57 -4.51 19.81
C PHE A 84 1.32 -3.23 20.17
N GLY A 85 1.63 -2.41 19.17
CA GLY A 85 2.36 -1.15 19.31
C GLY A 85 3.86 -1.34 19.14
N ASN A 86 4.50 -0.20 18.86
CA ASN A 86 5.93 -0.09 18.66
C ASN A 86 6.39 1.24 19.26
N SER A 87 7.36 1.22 20.17
CA SER A 87 7.82 2.42 20.87
C SER A 87 8.38 3.49 19.92
N GLU A 88 9.08 3.09 18.85
CA GLU A 88 9.61 4.03 17.85
C GLU A 88 8.49 4.70 17.06
N LEU A 89 7.43 3.94 16.71
CA LEU A 89 6.25 4.48 16.06
C LEU A 89 5.48 5.43 17.00
N ASP A 90 5.39 5.07 18.29
CA ASP A 90 4.75 5.92 19.29
C ASP A 90 5.52 7.22 19.53
N GLU A 91 6.86 7.19 19.58
CA GLU A 91 7.70 8.39 19.65
C GLU A 91 7.63 9.24 18.37
N PHE A 92 7.50 8.60 17.23
CA PHE A 92 7.41 9.28 15.93
C PHE A 92 6.13 10.09 15.76
N GLN A 93 5.01 9.71 16.39
CA GLN A 93 3.72 10.42 16.34
C GLN A 93 3.28 10.74 14.90
N PRO A 94 2.95 9.75 14.08
CA PRO A 94 2.63 9.96 12.67
C PRO A 94 1.38 10.84 12.48
N GLU A 95 1.38 11.65 11.43
CA GLU A 95 0.21 12.41 10.96
C GLU A 95 -0.51 11.68 9.80
N ILE A 96 0.23 10.84 9.09
CA ILE A 96 -0.29 9.98 8.03
C ILE A 96 0.28 8.59 8.23
N ILE A 97 -0.58 7.58 8.17
CA ILE A 97 -0.20 6.17 8.30
C ILE A 97 -0.63 5.46 7.02
N VAL A 98 0.33 4.93 6.30
CA VAL A 98 0.09 4.11 5.11
C VAL A 98 0.23 2.65 5.51
N VAL A 99 -0.85 1.88 5.45
CA VAL A 99 -0.83 0.42 5.61
C VAL A 99 -0.78 -0.18 4.22
N PHE A 100 0.39 -0.67 3.82
CA PHE A 100 0.64 -1.20 2.49
C PHE A 100 0.72 -2.72 2.51
N THR A 101 -0.30 -3.36 1.94
CA THR A 101 -0.43 -4.82 1.87
C THR A 101 -0.78 -5.25 0.45
N SER A 102 -0.57 -6.51 0.14
CA SER A 102 -0.89 -7.11 -1.15
C SER A 102 -1.60 -8.45 -0.94
N VAL A 103 -2.03 -9.08 -2.02
CA VAL A 103 -2.70 -10.39 -1.98
C VAL A 103 -1.90 -11.46 -1.21
N VAL A 104 -0.57 -11.35 -1.18
CA VAL A 104 0.29 -12.31 -0.44
C VAL A 104 0.20 -12.15 1.09
N ASN A 105 -0.41 -11.09 1.58
CA ASN A 105 -0.63 -10.86 3.01
C ASN A 105 -1.98 -11.39 3.51
N ILE A 106 -2.78 -12.03 2.66
CA ILE A 106 -3.96 -12.79 3.07
C ILE A 106 -3.49 -14.06 3.78
N LEU A 107 -3.88 -14.24 5.04
CA LEU A 107 -3.38 -15.34 5.86
C LEU A 107 -4.14 -16.65 5.62
N ASP A 108 -5.46 -16.56 5.46
CA ASP A 108 -6.35 -17.72 5.29
C ASP A 108 -7.15 -17.61 4.00
N ALA A 109 -6.47 -17.83 2.87
CA ALA A 109 -7.10 -17.82 1.56
C ALA A 109 -7.99 -19.07 1.38
N PRO A 110 -9.08 -18.98 0.57
CA PRO A 110 -9.88 -20.14 0.21
C PRO A 110 -9.05 -21.23 -0.46
N THR A 111 -9.45 -22.46 -0.23
CA THR A 111 -8.84 -23.66 -0.83
C THR A 111 -9.87 -24.44 -1.63
N LEU A 112 -9.38 -25.23 -2.59
CA LEU A 112 -10.23 -26.03 -3.48
C LEU A 112 -11.19 -26.91 -2.66
N GLY A 113 -12.49 -26.75 -2.91
CA GLY A 113 -13.55 -27.54 -2.26
C GLY A 113 -14.05 -26.96 -0.93
N ASP A 114 -13.58 -25.80 -0.49
CA ASP A 114 -14.18 -25.11 0.65
C ASP A 114 -15.67 -24.81 0.39
N SER A 115 -16.50 -25.07 1.36
CA SER A 115 -17.91 -24.72 1.27
C SER A 115 -18.11 -23.19 1.38
N ASN A 116 -19.29 -22.71 0.96
CA ASN A 116 -19.64 -21.29 1.08
C ASN A 116 -19.50 -20.78 2.52
N ASP A 117 -19.86 -21.59 3.52
CA ASP A 117 -19.75 -21.21 4.93
C ASP A 117 -18.29 -21.06 5.35
N VAL A 118 -17.42 -21.99 4.95
CA VAL A 118 -15.97 -21.92 5.23
C VAL A 118 -15.36 -20.67 4.58
N VAL A 119 -15.69 -20.39 3.31
CA VAL A 119 -15.20 -19.21 2.63
C VAL A 119 -15.66 -17.91 3.31
N ARG A 120 -16.93 -17.87 3.76
CA ARG A 120 -17.44 -16.73 4.51
C ARG A 120 -16.68 -16.55 5.83
N ASP A 121 -16.46 -17.63 6.59
CA ASP A 121 -15.73 -17.56 7.86
C ASP A 121 -14.29 -17.05 7.66
N LYS A 122 -13.63 -17.47 6.58
CA LYS A 122 -12.29 -16.97 6.19
C LYS A 122 -12.32 -15.49 5.84
N HIS A 123 -13.30 -15.05 5.05
CA HIS A 123 -13.49 -13.64 4.74
C HIS A 123 -13.70 -12.80 6.01
N ASP A 124 -14.56 -13.26 6.92
CA ASP A 124 -14.86 -12.55 8.16
C ASP A 124 -13.65 -12.50 9.09
N ALA A 125 -12.84 -13.55 9.12
CA ALA A 125 -11.58 -13.58 9.86
C ALA A 125 -10.56 -12.56 9.30
N GLU A 126 -10.39 -12.49 7.97
CA GLU A 126 -9.52 -11.50 7.34
C GLU A 126 -10.03 -10.07 7.57
N MET A 127 -11.33 -9.83 7.41
CA MET A 127 -11.92 -8.52 7.70
C MET A 127 -11.74 -8.11 9.15
N LYS A 128 -11.93 -9.03 10.09
CA LYS A 128 -11.68 -8.78 11.52
C LYS A 128 -10.23 -8.39 11.77
N ARG A 129 -9.27 -9.05 11.12
CA ARG A 129 -7.85 -8.76 11.23
C ARG A 129 -7.51 -7.36 10.72
N PHE A 130 -8.01 -6.98 9.54
CA PHE A 130 -7.79 -5.64 8.99
C PHE A 130 -8.50 -4.55 9.80
N THR A 131 -9.75 -4.77 10.19
CA THR A 131 -10.49 -3.85 11.04
C THR A 131 -9.76 -3.61 12.37
N GLN A 132 -9.20 -4.66 12.97
CA GLN A 132 -8.41 -4.54 14.19
C GLN A 132 -7.17 -3.64 14.00
N ILE A 133 -6.46 -3.77 12.86
CA ILE A 133 -5.33 -2.89 12.51
C ILE A 133 -5.82 -1.42 12.49
N TRP A 134 -6.86 -1.13 11.72
CA TRP A 134 -7.36 0.22 11.50
C TRP A 134 -7.88 0.87 12.78
N GLU A 135 -8.67 0.14 13.56
CA GLU A 135 -9.22 0.63 14.84
C GLU A 135 -8.12 0.88 15.87
N LYS A 136 -7.11 0.02 15.95
CA LYS A 136 -5.98 0.20 16.85
C LYS A 136 -5.14 1.41 16.49
N LEU A 137 -4.88 1.62 15.20
CA LEU A 137 -4.18 2.80 14.71
C LEU A 137 -5.00 4.07 14.94
N ALA A 138 -6.29 4.07 14.64
CA ALA A 138 -7.18 5.22 14.89
C ALA A 138 -7.27 5.58 16.37
N ALA A 139 -7.36 4.58 17.25
CA ALA A 139 -7.39 4.81 18.70
C ALA A 139 -6.08 5.37 19.25
N ARG A 140 -4.92 4.90 18.72
CA ARG A 140 -3.59 5.32 19.19
C ARG A 140 -3.18 6.66 18.60
N TYR A 141 -3.57 6.96 17.37
CA TYR A 141 -3.23 8.20 16.63
C TYR A 141 -4.50 8.90 16.10
N PRO A 142 -5.36 9.44 16.97
CA PRO A 142 -6.70 9.90 16.60
C PRO A 142 -6.74 11.09 15.62
N SER A 143 -5.62 11.80 15.48
CA SER A 143 -5.48 12.90 14.51
C SER A 143 -4.81 12.47 13.20
N ALA A 144 -4.36 11.22 13.09
CA ALA A 144 -3.70 10.74 11.89
C ALA A 144 -4.72 10.34 10.81
N ILE A 145 -4.30 10.52 9.57
CA ILE A 145 -4.99 9.97 8.41
C ILE A 145 -4.46 8.55 8.19
N ILE A 146 -5.35 7.58 8.03
CA ILE A 146 -5.00 6.19 7.70
C ILE A 146 -5.29 5.97 6.21
N ILE A 147 -4.31 5.48 5.49
CA ILE A 147 -4.43 5.11 4.08
C ILE A 147 -4.14 3.61 3.96
N GLN A 148 -5.14 2.84 3.57
CA GLN A 148 -5.04 1.42 3.24
C GLN A 148 -5.18 1.25 1.73
N ASN A 149 -4.36 0.44 1.10
CA ASN A 149 -4.65 0.01 -0.27
C ASN A 149 -5.59 -1.20 -0.29
N ASN A 150 -6.42 -1.30 -1.33
CA ASN A 150 -7.13 -2.55 -1.62
C ASN A 150 -6.18 -3.58 -2.27
N MET A 151 -6.64 -4.82 -2.42
CA MET A 151 -5.83 -5.92 -2.93
C MET A 151 -5.90 -5.98 -4.46
N GLU A 152 -4.76 -6.12 -5.10
CA GLU A 152 -4.65 -6.46 -6.52
C GLU A 152 -5.12 -7.90 -6.78
N LEU A 153 -5.52 -8.20 -8.01
CA LEU A 153 -5.81 -9.59 -8.40
C LEU A 153 -4.51 -10.37 -8.60
N SER A 154 -4.55 -11.66 -8.30
CA SER A 154 -3.47 -12.56 -8.66
C SER A 154 -3.32 -12.65 -10.19
N TYR A 155 -2.09 -12.59 -10.67
CA TYR A 155 -1.81 -12.80 -12.10
C TYR A 155 -2.16 -14.23 -12.53
N GLU A 156 -1.85 -15.22 -11.68
CA GLU A 156 -2.16 -16.62 -11.93
C GLU A 156 -3.48 -16.98 -11.24
N THR A 157 -4.43 -17.51 -12.00
CA THR A 157 -5.70 -18.03 -11.48
C THR A 157 -5.65 -19.55 -11.41
N GLY A 158 -5.84 -20.11 -10.23
CA GLY A 158 -5.74 -21.55 -10.01
C GLY A 158 -6.87 -22.35 -10.68
N LEU A 159 -8.03 -21.72 -10.88
CA LEU A 159 -9.24 -22.34 -11.40
C LEU A 159 -9.62 -21.83 -12.80
N GLY A 160 -8.78 -21.00 -13.43
CA GLY A 160 -9.11 -20.38 -14.71
C GLY A 160 -10.43 -19.60 -14.64
N ASN A 161 -11.37 -19.84 -15.55
CA ASN A 161 -12.66 -19.14 -15.59
C ASN A 161 -13.55 -19.40 -14.35
N LEU A 162 -13.33 -20.49 -13.64
CA LEU A 162 -14.10 -20.80 -12.42
C LEU A 162 -13.68 -19.96 -11.21
N ASP A 163 -12.52 -19.33 -11.30
CA ASP A 163 -11.96 -18.53 -10.19
C ASP A 163 -12.85 -17.32 -9.79
N THR A 164 -13.69 -16.85 -10.71
CA THR A 164 -14.68 -15.79 -10.47
C THR A 164 -16.07 -16.33 -10.08
N VAL A 165 -16.36 -17.60 -10.39
CA VAL A 165 -17.69 -18.20 -10.22
C VAL A 165 -17.79 -18.98 -8.91
N GLU A 166 -16.78 -19.82 -8.64
CA GLU A 166 -16.76 -20.65 -7.45
C GLU A 166 -16.51 -19.80 -6.19
N SER A 167 -17.15 -20.19 -5.08
CA SER A 167 -17.00 -19.45 -3.81
C SER A 167 -15.56 -19.45 -3.30
N TYR A 168 -14.85 -20.54 -3.53
CA TYR A 168 -13.45 -20.72 -3.15
C TYR A 168 -12.45 -20.20 -4.21
N GLY A 169 -12.93 -19.53 -5.25
CA GLY A 169 -12.06 -18.87 -6.23
C GLY A 169 -11.37 -17.64 -5.63
N MET A 170 -10.06 -17.54 -5.84
CA MET A 170 -9.27 -16.46 -5.25
C MET A 170 -9.65 -15.08 -5.79
N THR A 171 -9.95 -14.97 -7.08
CA THR A 171 -10.45 -13.73 -7.69
C THR A 171 -11.72 -13.25 -6.98
N ARG A 172 -12.70 -14.14 -6.81
CA ARG A 172 -13.95 -13.80 -6.11
C ARG A 172 -13.72 -13.40 -4.66
N PHE A 173 -12.82 -14.08 -3.97
CA PHE A 173 -12.48 -13.78 -2.58
C PHE A 173 -11.84 -12.39 -2.42
N ILE A 174 -10.89 -12.03 -3.30
CA ILE A 174 -10.26 -10.71 -3.32
C ILE A 174 -11.29 -9.61 -3.60
N GLU A 175 -12.21 -9.83 -4.55
CA GLU A 175 -13.29 -8.88 -4.85
C GLU A 175 -14.21 -8.64 -3.66
N LEU A 176 -14.53 -9.68 -2.89
CA LEU A 176 -15.31 -9.56 -1.65
C LEU A 176 -14.56 -8.77 -0.58
N LEU A 177 -13.28 -9.04 -0.36
CA LEU A 177 -12.44 -8.28 0.58
C LEU A 177 -12.36 -6.80 0.15
N ASN A 178 -12.09 -6.53 -1.12
CA ASN A 178 -12.00 -5.17 -1.64
C ASN A 178 -13.33 -4.41 -1.48
N ARG A 179 -14.46 -5.10 -1.65
CA ARG A 179 -15.78 -4.53 -1.37
C ARG A 179 -15.92 -4.13 0.08
N SER A 180 -15.56 -5.04 1.00
CA SER A 180 -15.62 -4.77 2.43
C SER A 180 -14.69 -3.64 2.87
N PHE A 181 -13.51 -3.52 2.25
CA PHE A 181 -12.60 -2.38 2.47
C PHE A 181 -13.23 -1.05 2.04
N SER A 182 -13.91 -1.05 0.89
CA SER A 182 -14.61 0.13 0.39
C SER A 182 -15.78 0.53 1.29
N ASP A 183 -16.55 -0.45 1.78
CA ASP A 183 -17.68 -0.23 2.68
C ASP A 183 -17.18 0.34 4.04
N TYR A 184 -16.05 -0.15 4.55
CA TYR A 184 -15.40 0.42 5.74
C TYR A 184 -14.96 1.87 5.51
N ALA A 185 -14.29 2.15 4.39
CA ALA A 185 -13.83 3.49 4.06
C ALA A 185 -14.98 4.50 3.91
N ALA A 186 -16.13 4.05 3.41
CA ALA A 186 -17.30 4.90 3.23
C ALA A 186 -17.96 5.36 4.55
N THR A 187 -17.64 4.70 5.67
CA THR A 187 -18.28 4.93 6.97
C THR A 187 -17.32 5.40 8.07
N ASN A 188 -16.02 5.55 7.75
CA ASN A 188 -15.01 5.93 8.73
C ASN A 188 -14.25 7.19 8.27
N ASP A 189 -14.40 8.28 9.02
CA ASP A 189 -13.65 9.50 8.82
C ASP A 189 -12.15 9.27 9.06
N ASN A 190 -11.31 10.02 8.35
CA ASN A 190 -9.85 9.90 8.40
C ASN A 190 -9.28 8.54 7.92
N PHE A 191 -10.11 7.68 7.33
CA PHE A 191 -9.70 6.46 6.65
C PHE A 191 -9.90 6.58 5.14
N TYR A 192 -8.84 6.34 4.38
CA TYR A 192 -8.85 6.47 2.93
C TYR A 192 -8.39 5.18 2.28
N LEU A 193 -9.09 4.78 1.22
CA LEU A 193 -8.73 3.61 0.43
C LEU A 193 -7.93 4.05 -0.81
N HIS A 194 -6.73 3.50 -0.96
CA HIS A 194 -5.94 3.63 -2.20
C HIS A 194 -6.29 2.47 -3.14
N ASP A 195 -6.76 2.81 -4.35
CA ASP A 195 -7.20 1.82 -5.35
C ASP A 195 -6.02 1.18 -6.11
N LEU A 196 -5.31 0.29 -5.42
CA LEU A 196 -4.21 -0.49 -6.00
C LEU A 196 -4.73 -1.49 -7.04
N HIS A 197 -5.90 -2.10 -6.78
CA HIS A 197 -6.58 -3.00 -7.72
C HIS A 197 -6.83 -2.32 -9.08
N GLY A 198 -7.44 -1.14 -9.08
CA GLY A 198 -7.69 -0.39 -10.30
C GLY A 198 -6.39 0.08 -10.98
N LEU A 199 -5.36 0.41 -10.21
CA LEU A 199 -4.05 0.74 -10.76
C LEU A 199 -3.41 -0.46 -11.47
N ALA A 200 -3.39 -1.63 -10.84
CA ALA A 200 -2.87 -2.87 -11.41
C ALA A 200 -3.62 -3.26 -12.70
N ALA A 201 -4.95 -3.13 -12.71
CA ALA A 201 -5.77 -3.39 -13.88
C ALA A 201 -5.45 -2.44 -15.06
N ARG A 202 -5.22 -1.14 -14.79
CA ARG A 202 -4.85 -0.16 -15.84
C ARG A 202 -3.47 -0.40 -16.42
N ILE A 203 -2.50 -0.84 -15.60
CA ILE A 203 -1.14 -1.20 -16.05
C ILE A 203 -1.17 -2.54 -16.80
N GLY A 204 -2.04 -3.44 -16.38
CA GLY A 204 -2.17 -4.82 -16.83
C GLY A 204 -1.36 -5.77 -15.96
N LEU A 205 -2.02 -6.82 -15.46
CA LEU A 205 -1.44 -7.77 -14.50
C LEU A 205 -0.15 -8.41 -14.97
N SER A 206 0.01 -8.66 -16.27
CA SER A 206 1.25 -9.21 -16.85
C SER A 206 2.46 -8.27 -16.77
N LYS A 207 2.23 -6.97 -16.57
CA LYS A 207 3.28 -5.97 -16.35
C LYS A 207 3.40 -5.59 -14.88
N TRP A 208 2.33 -5.82 -14.12
CA TRP A 208 2.27 -5.56 -12.70
C TRP A 208 3.03 -6.61 -11.90
N HIS A 209 2.86 -7.88 -12.26
CA HIS A 209 3.45 -9.00 -11.55
C HIS A 209 4.80 -9.38 -12.12
N ASP A 210 5.84 -9.36 -11.28
CA ASP A 210 7.17 -9.91 -11.57
C ASP A 210 7.55 -10.95 -10.51
N ARG A 211 7.36 -12.21 -10.86
CA ARG A 211 7.62 -13.34 -9.97
C ARG A 211 9.09 -13.42 -9.50
N PHE A 212 10.03 -13.00 -10.35
CA PHE A 212 11.43 -12.99 -9.98
C PHE A 212 11.73 -11.90 -8.98
N GLN A 213 11.26 -10.69 -9.21
CA GLN A 213 11.42 -9.55 -8.30
C GLN A 213 10.78 -9.84 -6.95
N TYR A 214 9.57 -10.41 -6.95
CA TYR A 214 8.91 -10.82 -5.71
C TYR A 214 9.73 -11.87 -4.95
N SER A 215 10.21 -12.93 -5.63
CA SER A 215 11.00 -13.99 -4.99
C SER A 215 12.33 -13.48 -4.42
N ALA A 216 13.03 -12.63 -5.18
CA ALA A 216 14.37 -12.16 -4.82
C ALA A 216 14.34 -11.03 -3.78
N TYR A 217 13.40 -10.10 -3.90
CA TYR A 217 13.40 -8.83 -3.15
C TYR A 217 12.15 -8.60 -2.31
N LYS A 218 11.15 -9.48 -2.39
CA LYS A 218 9.87 -9.35 -1.66
C LYS A 218 9.14 -8.05 -1.98
N PHE A 219 9.27 -7.55 -3.20
CA PHE A 219 8.43 -6.46 -3.68
C PHE A 219 6.98 -6.94 -3.81
N ALA A 220 6.05 -6.07 -3.44
CA ALA A 220 4.64 -6.27 -3.72
C ALA A 220 4.38 -5.92 -5.19
N MET A 221 4.46 -6.89 -6.06
CA MET A 221 4.11 -6.77 -7.47
C MET A 221 3.49 -8.06 -8.00
#